data_a38e48c31fa9713fa864d29f3bce0c7f
#
_entry.id   a38e48c31fa9713fa864d29f3bce0c7f
#
_cell.length_a   1.000
_cell.length_b   1.000
_cell.length_c   1.000
_cell.angle_alpha   90.00
_cell.angle_beta   90.00
_cell.angle_gamma   90.00
#
_symmetry.space_group_name_H-M   'P 1'
#
loop_
_entity.id
_entity.type
_entity.pdbx_description
1 polymer ?
#
loop_
_entity_poly.entity_id
_entity_poly.type
_entity_poly.pdbx_seq_one_letter_code
_entity_poly.pdbx_strand_id
1 'polypeptide(L)'
;YKYIQAQVDFGPRTPNSKGHVACGDYLAAKLAEHGAKVISQNAELPAYDGTLLKARNIIGSFKPESKKRIALFAHWDTRPWADNDPNEKNHHTPILGANDGASGVGVLLEIARQINQQQPELGIDIIFLDAEDYGTPQFYEGKHKEEAWCLGSQYWSRNPHVQGYNARFGILLDMVGGENSVFLKEGYSEEFAPDIN
;
A
#
# COMPACT_ATOMS: atom_id res chain seq x y z
N TYR A 1 -14.27 -5.86 -6.78
CA TYR A 1 -15.12 -5.15 -5.81
C TYR A 1 -15.13 -5.84 -4.43
N LYS A 2 -15.30 -7.18 -4.38
CA LYS A 2 -15.35 -7.94 -3.10
C LYS A 2 -14.13 -7.72 -2.20
N TYR A 3 -12.93 -7.61 -2.77
CA TYR A 3 -11.71 -7.35 -1.99
C TYR A 3 -11.66 -5.93 -1.40
N ILE A 4 -12.27 -4.95 -2.07
CA ILE A 4 -12.40 -3.59 -1.54
C ILE A 4 -13.38 -3.59 -0.37
N GLN A 5 -14.55 -4.19 -0.56
CA GLN A 5 -15.57 -4.30 0.48
C GLN A 5 -15.04 -4.98 1.74
N ALA A 6 -14.32 -6.10 1.58
CA ALA A 6 -13.74 -6.82 2.71
C ALA A 6 -12.75 -5.97 3.52
N GLN A 7 -11.96 -5.10 2.86
CA GLN A 7 -11.06 -4.17 3.56
C GLN A 7 -11.84 -3.09 4.31
N VAL A 8 -12.89 -2.54 3.69
CA VAL A 8 -13.75 -1.50 4.30
C VAL A 8 -14.52 -2.04 5.49
N ASP A 9 -14.91 -3.31 5.47
CA ASP A 9 -15.65 -3.97 6.55
C ASP A 9 -14.84 -4.06 7.86
N PHE A 10 -13.50 -3.98 7.81
CA PHE A 10 -12.64 -3.84 9.01
C PHE A 10 -12.70 -2.43 9.63
N GLY A 11 -13.34 -1.48 8.97
CA GLY A 11 -13.30 -0.05 9.31
C GLY A 11 -12.00 0.63 8.86
N PRO A 12 -11.71 1.81 9.40
CA PRO A 12 -10.47 2.52 9.11
C PRO A 12 -9.23 1.66 9.44
N ARG A 13 -8.31 1.55 8.49
CA ARG A 13 -7.04 0.80 8.66
C ARG A 13 -5.93 1.74 9.11
N THR A 14 -6.26 2.69 9.97
CA THR A 14 -5.29 3.62 10.55
C THR A 14 -4.23 2.84 11.34
N PRO A 15 -2.94 3.07 11.11
CA PRO A 15 -1.86 2.42 11.86
C PRO A 15 -2.11 2.44 13.38
N ASN A 16 -1.75 1.35 14.06
CA ASN A 16 -2.03 1.07 15.48
C ASN A 16 -3.48 0.74 15.85
N SER A 17 -4.44 0.80 14.93
CA SER A 17 -5.84 0.45 15.22
C SER A 17 -6.09 -1.06 15.16
N LYS A 18 -7.19 -1.52 15.77
CA LYS A 18 -7.64 -2.92 15.66
C LYS A 18 -8.01 -3.30 14.22
N GLY A 19 -8.65 -2.37 13.48
CA GLY A 19 -8.99 -2.57 12.07
C GLY A 19 -7.76 -2.77 11.19
N HIS A 20 -6.70 -2.00 11.45
CA HIS A 20 -5.40 -2.14 10.79
C HIS A 20 -4.81 -3.54 11.01
N VAL A 21 -4.70 -4.01 12.27
CA VAL A 21 -4.16 -5.33 12.56
C VAL A 21 -4.97 -6.43 11.88
N ALA A 22 -6.29 -6.41 12.01
CA ALA A 22 -7.17 -7.43 11.44
C ALA A 22 -7.15 -7.44 9.91
N CYS A 23 -7.14 -6.26 9.27
CA CYS A 23 -7.01 -6.15 7.82
C CYS A 23 -5.65 -6.64 7.34
N GLY A 24 -4.54 -6.29 8.01
CA GLY A 24 -3.21 -6.79 7.67
C GLY A 24 -3.12 -8.32 7.72
N ASP A 25 -3.74 -8.96 8.71
CA ASP A 25 -3.83 -10.42 8.78
C ASP A 25 -4.65 -11.02 7.62
N TYR A 26 -5.77 -10.38 7.29
CA TYR A 26 -6.58 -10.76 6.13
C TYR A 26 -5.80 -10.66 4.81
N LEU A 27 -5.08 -9.56 4.57
CA LEU A 27 -4.30 -9.35 3.36
C LEU A 27 -3.18 -10.38 3.21
N ALA A 28 -2.45 -10.65 4.29
CA ALA A 28 -1.41 -11.69 4.32
C ALA A 28 -2.00 -13.08 4.02
N ALA A 29 -3.14 -13.41 4.63
CA ALA A 29 -3.83 -14.67 4.40
C ALA A 29 -4.32 -14.80 2.93
N LYS A 30 -4.83 -13.72 2.32
CA LYS A 30 -5.28 -13.72 0.93
C LYS A 30 -4.13 -13.91 -0.06
N LEU A 31 -3.00 -13.26 0.14
CA LEU A 31 -1.82 -13.50 -0.68
C LEU A 31 -1.35 -14.95 -0.58
N ALA A 32 -1.32 -15.53 0.64
CA ALA A 32 -0.98 -16.92 0.85
C ALA A 32 -1.99 -17.87 0.18
N GLU A 33 -3.30 -17.61 0.30
CA GLU A 33 -4.38 -18.38 -0.36
C GLU A 33 -4.19 -18.40 -1.89
N HIS A 34 -3.69 -17.31 -2.47
CA HIS A 34 -3.37 -17.21 -3.89
C HIS A 34 -1.98 -17.76 -4.26
N GLY A 35 -1.31 -18.45 -3.35
CA GLY A 35 -0.06 -19.18 -3.63
C GLY A 35 1.21 -18.35 -3.51
N ALA A 36 1.14 -17.14 -2.98
CA ALA A 36 2.34 -16.34 -2.72
C ALA A 36 3.12 -16.86 -1.49
N LYS A 37 4.45 -16.77 -1.53
CA LYS A 37 5.27 -16.82 -0.33
C LYS A 37 5.16 -15.46 0.37
N VAL A 38 4.51 -15.42 1.53
CA VAL A 38 4.22 -14.17 2.25
C VAL A 38 5.33 -13.83 3.24
N ILE A 39 5.72 -12.56 3.26
CA ILE A 39 6.64 -11.97 4.23
C ILE A 39 5.93 -10.77 4.86
N SER A 40 5.86 -10.73 6.20
CA SER A 40 5.43 -9.56 6.97
C SER A 40 6.68 -8.81 7.45
N GLN A 41 6.88 -7.62 6.94
CA GLN A 41 7.96 -6.73 7.35
C GLN A 41 7.43 -5.73 8.37
N ASN A 42 7.63 -6.04 9.65
CA ASN A 42 7.18 -5.19 10.75
C ASN A 42 8.26 -4.17 11.12
N ALA A 43 7.84 -2.93 11.39
CA ALA A 43 8.72 -1.86 11.82
C ALA A 43 7.99 -0.91 12.78
N GLU A 44 8.73 -0.29 13.69
CA GLU A 44 8.25 0.85 14.46
C GLU A 44 8.76 2.14 13.80
N LEU A 45 7.84 2.91 13.23
CA LEU A 45 8.16 4.10 12.44
C LEU A 45 7.65 5.36 13.16
N PRO A 46 8.52 6.35 13.41
CA PRO A 46 8.09 7.59 14.04
C PRO A 46 7.29 8.46 13.04
N ALA A 47 6.06 8.82 13.42
CA ALA A 47 5.24 9.78 12.70
C ALA A 47 5.70 11.24 12.93
N TYR A 48 5.09 12.18 12.22
CA TYR A 48 5.42 13.61 12.31
C TYR A 48 5.30 14.20 13.71
N ASP A 49 4.41 13.67 14.54
CA ASP A 49 4.10 14.08 15.91
C ASP A 49 4.86 13.28 16.99
N GLY A 50 5.74 12.37 16.57
CA GLY A 50 6.49 11.46 17.44
C GLY A 50 5.75 10.19 17.83
N THR A 51 4.51 9.98 17.37
CA THR A 51 3.79 8.71 17.56
C THR A 51 4.56 7.57 16.89
N LEU A 52 4.81 6.48 17.62
CA LEU A 52 5.40 5.27 17.05
C LEU A 52 4.32 4.43 16.40
N LEU A 53 4.39 4.31 15.08
CA LEU A 53 3.50 3.49 14.27
C LEU A 53 4.04 2.07 14.17
N LYS A 54 3.25 1.09 14.59
CA LYS A 54 3.55 -0.34 14.38
C LYS A 54 3.17 -0.71 12.95
N ALA A 55 4.04 -0.33 12.02
CA ALA A 55 3.81 -0.54 10.60
C ALA A 55 4.12 -1.96 10.17
N ARG A 56 3.42 -2.45 9.16
CA ARG A 56 3.56 -3.78 8.58
C ARG A 56 3.45 -3.73 7.06
N ASN A 57 4.58 -3.70 6.36
CA ASN A 57 4.56 -3.99 4.94
C ASN A 57 4.31 -5.48 4.71
N ILE A 58 3.45 -5.82 3.75
CA ILE A 58 3.06 -7.20 3.46
C ILE A 58 3.50 -7.53 2.04
N ILE A 59 4.40 -8.48 1.90
CA ILE A 59 4.96 -8.86 0.61
C ILE A 59 4.50 -10.27 0.24
N GLY A 60 3.89 -10.42 -0.92
CA GLY A 60 3.55 -11.71 -1.52
C GLY A 60 4.43 -11.98 -2.73
N SER A 61 5.38 -12.92 -2.60
CA SER A 61 6.29 -13.30 -3.68
C SER A 61 5.79 -14.53 -4.42
N PHE A 62 5.57 -14.39 -5.73
CA PHE A 62 5.29 -15.49 -6.65
C PHE A 62 6.57 -15.83 -7.40
N LYS A 63 6.90 -17.13 -7.50
CA LYS A 63 8.19 -17.62 -8.02
C LYS A 63 9.39 -16.86 -7.43
N PRO A 64 9.59 -16.94 -6.11
CA PRO A 64 10.62 -16.18 -5.41
C PRO A 64 12.04 -16.51 -5.87
N GLU A 65 12.25 -17.66 -6.48
CA GLU A 65 13.53 -18.11 -7.06
C GLU A 65 13.86 -17.44 -8.41
N SER A 66 12.87 -16.84 -9.09
CA SER A 66 13.08 -16.20 -10.39
C SER A 66 13.87 -14.90 -10.23
N LYS A 67 14.96 -14.77 -10.97
CA LYS A 67 15.75 -13.53 -11.03
C LYS A 67 15.13 -12.47 -11.95
N LYS A 68 14.27 -12.89 -12.89
CA LYS A 68 13.50 -11.97 -13.74
C LYS A 68 12.17 -11.69 -13.07
N ARG A 69 12.04 -10.51 -12.48
CA ARG A 69 10.83 -10.18 -11.72
C ARG A 69 10.39 -8.74 -11.90
N ILE A 70 9.12 -8.50 -11.60
CA ILE A 70 8.51 -7.18 -11.48
C ILE A 70 7.92 -7.01 -10.07
N ALA A 71 7.70 -5.76 -9.68
CA ALA A 71 7.08 -5.43 -8.42
C ALA A 71 5.77 -4.65 -8.64
N LEU A 72 4.73 -5.01 -7.90
CA LEU A 72 3.43 -4.33 -7.92
C LEU A 72 3.16 -3.78 -6.52
N PHE A 73 2.80 -2.52 -6.44
CA PHE A 73 2.66 -1.83 -5.16
C PHE A 73 1.27 -1.23 -4.99
N ALA A 74 0.80 -1.18 -3.76
CA ALA A 74 -0.29 -0.34 -3.29
C ALA A 74 -0.09 -0.07 -1.80
N HIS A 75 -0.54 1.07 -1.27
CA HIS A 75 -0.65 1.21 0.17
C HIS A 75 -1.97 0.59 0.65
N TRP A 76 -2.02 0.20 1.93
CA TRP A 76 -3.20 -0.49 2.47
C TRP A 76 -3.75 0.15 3.74
N ASP A 77 -2.99 1.03 4.38
CA ASP A 77 -3.44 1.84 5.50
C ASP A 77 -4.43 2.92 5.06
N THR A 78 -5.02 3.61 6.00
CA THR A 78 -5.90 4.75 5.74
C THR A 78 -5.57 5.94 6.62
N ARG A 79 -5.87 7.13 6.08
CA ARG A 79 -5.68 8.39 6.74
C ARG A 79 -6.49 8.47 8.04
N PRO A 80 -5.85 8.86 9.17
CA PRO A 80 -6.54 9.03 10.45
C PRO A 80 -7.47 10.24 10.50
N TRP A 81 -7.42 11.10 9.50
CA TRP A 81 -8.14 12.37 9.46
C TRP A 81 -8.83 12.59 8.12
N ALA A 82 -10.08 13.07 8.15
CA ALA A 82 -10.79 13.56 6.98
C ALA A 82 -10.53 15.08 6.80
N ASP A 83 -9.27 15.48 6.85
CA ASP A 83 -8.83 16.87 6.92
C ASP A 83 -9.04 17.69 5.63
N ASN A 84 -9.47 17.02 4.55
CA ASN A 84 -9.95 17.65 3.32
C ASN A 84 -11.48 17.64 3.19
N ASP A 85 -12.24 17.16 4.20
CA ASP A 85 -13.70 17.19 4.19
C ASP A 85 -14.20 18.66 4.23
N PRO A 86 -15.16 19.03 3.38
CA PRO A 86 -15.75 20.39 3.43
C PRO A 86 -16.36 20.77 4.78
N ASN A 87 -16.73 19.78 5.59
CA ASN A 87 -17.21 19.99 6.93
C ASN A 87 -16.09 19.78 7.96
N GLU A 88 -15.58 20.85 8.52
CA GLU A 88 -14.49 20.85 9.51
C GLU A 88 -14.75 19.93 10.73
N LYS A 89 -16.03 19.66 11.07
CA LYS A 89 -16.38 18.74 12.17
C LYS A 89 -15.90 17.31 11.91
N ASN A 90 -15.67 16.95 10.65
CA ASN A 90 -15.20 15.64 10.25
C ASN A 90 -13.68 15.52 10.26
N HIS A 91 -12.95 16.63 10.34
CA HIS A 91 -11.48 16.66 10.15
C HIS A 91 -10.72 15.69 11.07
N HIS A 92 -11.21 15.44 12.28
CA HIS A 92 -10.59 14.50 13.22
C HIS A 92 -11.16 13.07 13.14
N THR A 93 -11.92 12.76 12.09
CA THR A 93 -12.52 11.44 11.89
C THR A 93 -11.70 10.63 10.89
N PRO A 94 -11.32 9.37 11.19
CA PRO A 94 -10.63 8.51 10.24
C PRO A 94 -11.49 8.22 9.00
N ILE A 95 -10.86 8.11 7.83
CA ILE A 95 -11.54 7.72 6.59
C ILE A 95 -11.62 6.20 6.44
N LEU A 96 -12.62 5.73 5.68
CA LEU A 96 -12.75 4.30 5.35
C LEU A 96 -11.82 3.85 4.23
N GLY A 97 -11.31 4.77 3.42
CA GLY A 97 -10.30 4.51 2.40
C GLY A 97 -10.70 3.44 1.39
N ALA A 98 -11.92 3.52 0.81
CA ALA A 98 -12.37 2.56 -0.20
C ALA A 98 -11.63 2.73 -1.54
N ASN A 99 -11.41 3.98 -1.95
CA ASN A 99 -10.61 4.33 -3.12
C ASN A 99 -9.13 4.45 -2.74
N ASP A 100 -8.87 5.22 -1.69
CA ASP A 100 -7.55 5.51 -1.16
C ASP A 100 -7.10 4.39 -0.23
N GLY A 101 -6.13 3.63 -0.73
CA GLY A 101 -5.59 2.38 -0.27
C GLY A 101 -6.32 1.14 -0.77
N ALA A 102 -7.64 0.95 -0.47
CA ALA A 102 -8.29 -0.33 -0.73
C ALA A 102 -8.50 -0.64 -2.23
N SER A 103 -8.61 0.36 -3.10
CA SER A 103 -8.81 0.11 -4.53
C SER A 103 -7.58 -0.54 -5.19
N GLY A 104 -6.39 0.01 -4.96
CA GLY A 104 -5.13 -0.54 -5.46
C GLY A 104 -4.89 -1.96 -4.93
N VAL A 105 -5.04 -2.15 -3.62
CA VAL A 105 -4.93 -3.47 -2.97
C VAL A 105 -5.95 -4.46 -3.55
N GLY A 106 -7.20 -4.03 -3.77
CA GLY A 106 -8.25 -4.87 -4.35
C GLY A 106 -7.93 -5.38 -5.75
N VAL A 107 -7.34 -4.51 -6.60
CA VAL A 107 -6.85 -4.89 -7.93
C VAL A 107 -5.68 -5.88 -7.80
N LEU A 108 -4.71 -5.62 -6.92
CA LEU A 108 -3.54 -6.48 -6.74
C LEU A 108 -3.90 -7.86 -6.18
N LEU A 109 -4.91 -7.98 -5.30
CA LEU A 109 -5.43 -9.28 -4.86
C LEU A 109 -6.09 -10.06 -6.00
N GLU A 110 -6.79 -9.39 -6.92
CA GLU A 110 -7.32 -10.05 -8.11
C GLU A 110 -6.19 -10.48 -9.05
N ILE A 111 -5.15 -9.67 -9.21
CA ILE A 111 -3.94 -10.05 -9.97
C ILE A 111 -3.28 -11.27 -9.31
N ALA A 112 -3.17 -11.32 -7.97
CA ALA A 112 -2.65 -12.48 -7.25
C ALA A 112 -3.43 -13.76 -7.57
N ARG A 113 -4.76 -13.67 -7.59
CA ARG A 113 -5.64 -14.78 -7.98
C ARG A 113 -5.39 -15.25 -9.42
N GLN A 114 -5.19 -14.32 -10.34
CA GLN A 114 -4.90 -14.61 -11.75
C GLN A 114 -3.50 -15.24 -11.90
N ILE A 115 -2.49 -14.75 -11.20
CA ILE A 115 -1.13 -15.31 -11.19
C ILE A 115 -1.19 -16.79 -10.75
N ASN A 116 -1.95 -17.09 -9.70
CA ASN A 116 -2.10 -18.47 -9.23
C ASN A 116 -2.71 -19.41 -10.28
N GLN A 117 -3.62 -18.90 -11.10
CA GLN A 117 -4.26 -19.69 -12.16
C GLN A 117 -3.39 -19.83 -13.41
N GLN A 118 -2.71 -18.77 -13.82
CA GLN A 118 -1.99 -18.70 -15.10
C GLN A 118 -0.50 -19.07 -14.99
N GLN A 119 0.07 -19.03 -13.77
CA GLN A 119 1.45 -19.43 -13.48
C GLN A 119 2.48 -18.79 -14.43
N PRO A 120 2.56 -17.45 -14.55
CA PRO A 120 3.49 -16.78 -15.47
C PRO A 120 4.94 -17.21 -15.22
N GLU A 121 5.81 -17.16 -16.22
CA GLU A 121 7.22 -17.56 -16.09
C GLU A 121 8.06 -16.57 -15.25
N LEU A 122 7.61 -15.36 -15.15
CA LEU A 122 8.29 -14.26 -14.47
C LEU A 122 7.98 -14.29 -12.95
N GLY A 123 8.92 -13.90 -12.12
CA GLY A 123 8.69 -13.66 -10.69
C GLY A 123 7.89 -12.36 -10.51
N ILE A 124 6.94 -12.38 -9.59
CA ILE A 124 6.11 -11.19 -9.29
C ILE A 124 6.06 -11.02 -7.79
N ASP A 125 6.39 -9.82 -7.32
CA ASP A 125 6.17 -9.41 -5.95
C ASP A 125 5.00 -8.44 -5.87
N ILE A 126 4.00 -8.76 -5.07
CA ILE A 126 2.94 -7.85 -4.67
C ILE A 126 3.29 -7.33 -3.29
N ILE A 127 3.42 -6.02 -3.17
CA ILE A 127 3.91 -5.35 -1.97
C ILE A 127 2.87 -4.34 -1.51
N PHE A 128 2.23 -4.64 -0.39
CA PHE A 128 1.33 -3.73 0.29
C PHE A 128 2.13 -2.91 1.30
N LEU A 129 2.23 -1.62 1.04
CA LEU A 129 2.98 -0.67 1.84
C LEU A 129 2.08 -0.07 2.94
N ASP A 130 2.63 0.11 4.13
CA ASP A 130 1.92 0.61 5.30
C ASP A 130 2.34 2.04 5.65
N ALA A 131 1.55 2.72 6.47
CA ALA A 131 1.84 4.07 6.96
C ALA A 131 2.21 5.05 5.83
N GLU A 132 1.50 4.95 4.72
CA GLU A 132 1.62 5.89 3.61
C GLU A 132 0.95 7.20 3.98
N ASP A 133 -0.26 7.11 4.51
CA ASP A 133 -1.22 8.20 4.62
C ASP A 133 -1.32 8.78 6.06
N TYR A 134 -0.37 8.44 6.93
CA TYR A 134 -0.23 9.03 8.28
C TYR A 134 0.60 10.33 8.26
N GLY A 135 0.56 11.07 7.14
CA GLY A 135 1.28 12.32 7.00
C GLY A 135 0.65 13.47 7.79
N THR A 136 1.32 14.61 7.81
CA THR A 136 0.90 15.80 8.57
C THR A 136 -0.49 16.27 8.13
N PRO A 137 -1.50 16.39 9.02
CA PRO A 137 -2.83 16.86 8.64
C PRO A 137 -2.87 18.37 8.35
N GLN A 138 -3.88 18.82 7.58
CA GLN A 138 -4.04 20.20 7.17
C GLN A 138 -4.18 21.17 8.36
N PHE A 139 -4.75 20.71 9.47
CA PHE A 139 -4.95 21.52 10.68
C PHE A 139 -3.72 21.55 11.62
N TYR A 140 -2.59 20.95 11.20
CA TYR A 140 -1.37 20.96 12.00
C TYR A 140 -0.64 22.31 11.85
N GLU A 141 -0.46 23.01 12.96
CA GLU A 141 0.18 24.34 12.97
C GLU A 141 1.72 24.29 12.90
N GLY A 142 2.31 23.11 12.95
CA GLY A 142 3.74 22.92 12.88
C GLY A 142 4.30 22.90 11.46
N LYS A 143 5.60 22.62 11.33
CA LYS A 143 6.23 22.53 10.01
C LYS A 143 5.83 21.22 9.32
N HIS A 144 5.18 21.33 8.17
CA HIS A 144 4.92 20.19 7.28
C HIS A 144 6.22 19.68 6.67
N LYS A 145 6.41 18.37 6.66
CA LYS A 145 7.58 17.71 6.11
C LYS A 145 7.12 16.63 5.13
N GLU A 146 7.70 16.61 3.95
CA GLU A 146 7.43 15.59 2.94
C GLU A 146 7.82 14.20 3.44
N GLU A 147 8.90 14.10 4.24
CA GLU A 147 9.37 12.85 4.81
C GLU A 147 8.42 12.23 5.85
N ALA A 148 7.36 12.94 6.25
CA ALA A 148 6.32 12.43 7.14
C ALA A 148 5.32 11.48 6.45
N TRP A 149 5.36 11.39 5.13
CA TRP A 149 4.51 10.54 4.30
C TRP A 149 5.23 9.28 3.84
N CYS A 150 4.48 8.30 3.38
CA CYS A 150 5.03 7.09 2.75
C CYS A 150 6.05 6.33 3.63
N LEU A 151 5.85 6.32 4.96
CA LEU A 151 6.86 5.80 5.90
C LEU A 151 7.20 4.32 5.66
N GLY A 152 6.22 3.49 5.31
CA GLY A 152 6.44 2.09 5.00
C GLY A 152 7.26 1.87 3.74
N SER A 153 7.02 2.65 2.69
CA SER A 153 7.81 2.58 1.46
C SER A 153 9.23 3.11 1.65
N GLN A 154 9.40 4.18 2.44
CA GLN A 154 10.73 4.66 2.85
C GLN A 154 11.50 3.58 3.63
N TYR A 155 10.83 2.87 4.54
CA TYR A 155 11.45 1.79 5.30
C TYR A 155 11.83 0.63 4.37
N TRP A 156 10.91 0.18 3.51
CA TRP A 156 11.15 -0.91 2.58
C TRP A 156 12.30 -0.60 1.60
N SER A 157 12.40 0.62 1.09
CA SER A 157 13.48 1.02 0.17
C SER A 157 14.87 0.92 0.78
N ARG A 158 14.98 1.18 2.10
CA ARG A 158 16.25 1.06 2.84
C ARG A 158 16.51 -0.37 3.33
N ASN A 159 15.44 -1.16 3.50
CA ASN A 159 15.46 -2.51 4.06
C ASN A 159 14.62 -3.45 3.19
N PRO A 160 15.02 -3.70 1.93
CA PRO A 160 14.24 -4.57 1.06
C PRO A 160 14.15 -5.98 1.65
N HIS A 161 13.02 -6.65 1.42
CA HIS A 161 12.71 -7.96 1.98
C HIS A 161 13.65 -9.10 1.51
N VAL A 162 14.44 -8.86 0.49
CA VAL A 162 15.52 -9.73 0.00
C VAL A 162 16.77 -8.89 -0.19
N GLN A 163 17.90 -9.36 0.32
CA GLN A 163 19.17 -8.67 0.11
C GLN A 163 19.52 -8.57 -1.38
N GLY A 164 19.85 -7.35 -1.84
CA GLY A 164 20.14 -7.09 -3.25
C GLY A 164 18.90 -7.21 -4.14
N TYR A 165 17.71 -6.95 -3.58
CA TYR A 165 16.45 -6.97 -4.32
C TYR A 165 16.55 -6.12 -5.59
N ASN A 166 16.14 -6.71 -6.71
CA ASN A 166 16.11 -6.03 -7.99
C ASN A 166 14.90 -6.50 -8.79
N ALA A 167 13.98 -5.60 -9.08
CA ALA A 167 12.88 -5.80 -10.02
C ALA A 167 13.19 -5.03 -11.32
N ARG A 168 12.80 -5.57 -12.45
CA ARG A 168 12.96 -4.92 -13.76
C ARG A 168 12.27 -3.56 -13.80
N PHE A 169 11.09 -3.50 -13.22
CA PHE A 169 10.31 -2.28 -12.99
C PHE A 169 9.28 -2.52 -11.90
N GLY A 170 8.69 -1.43 -11.40
CA GLY A 170 7.58 -1.45 -10.46
C GLY A 170 6.37 -0.72 -11.02
N ILE A 171 5.16 -1.14 -10.62
CA ILE A 171 3.91 -0.44 -10.91
C ILE A 171 3.22 -0.18 -9.57
N LEU A 172 2.95 1.08 -9.27
CA LEU A 172 2.17 1.50 -8.12
C LEU A 172 0.72 1.76 -8.53
N LEU A 173 -0.22 1.21 -7.78
CA LEU A 173 -1.65 1.46 -7.92
C LEU A 173 -2.15 2.23 -6.70
N ASP A 174 -2.53 3.46 -6.94
CA ASP A 174 -3.09 4.34 -5.94
C ASP A 174 -4.35 5.02 -6.49
N MET A 175 -5.43 5.07 -5.67
CA MET A 175 -6.71 5.71 -5.98
C MET A 175 -7.32 5.30 -7.35
N VAL A 176 -7.26 4.00 -7.67
CA VAL A 176 -7.65 3.46 -9.00
C VAL A 176 -9.15 3.09 -9.11
N GLY A 177 -9.95 3.35 -8.08
CA GLY A 177 -11.36 2.95 -7.99
C GLY A 177 -12.37 4.08 -8.16
N GLY A 178 -11.94 5.30 -8.50
CA GLY A 178 -12.82 6.45 -8.70
C GLY A 178 -13.70 6.30 -9.95
N GLU A 179 -14.91 6.87 -9.92
CA GLU A 179 -15.78 6.94 -11.10
C GLU A 179 -15.14 7.83 -12.16
N ASN A 180 -15.09 7.34 -13.40
CA ASN A 180 -14.47 8.03 -14.54
C ASN A 180 -12.99 8.39 -14.33
N SER A 181 -12.26 7.58 -13.57
CA SER A 181 -10.83 7.79 -13.34
C SER A 181 -10.05 7.88 -14.65
N VAL A 182 -9.19 8.87 -14.75
CA VAL A 182 -8.26 9.06 -15.87
C VAL A 182 -6.85 8.87 -15.32
N PHE A 183 -6.12 7.90 -15.86
CA PHE A 183 -4.74 7.63 -15.48
C PHE A 183 -3.82 8.44 -16.39
N LEU A 184 -3.26 9.51 -15.83
CA LEU A 184 -2.28 10.32 -16.52
C LEU A 184 -0.88 9.71 -16.32
N LYS A 185 0.02 9.98 -17.25
CA LYS A 185 1.42 9.66 -17.07
C LYS A 185 2.01 10.51 -15.95
N GLU A 186 2.68 9.85 -15.03
CA GLU A 186 3.31 10.50 -13.91
C GLU A 186 4.75 10.93 -14.29
N GLY A 187 5.19 12.15 -13.88
CA GLY A 187 6.42 12.77 -14.37
C GLY A 187 7.69 11.97 -14.08
N TYR A 188 7.84 11.38 -12.89
CA TYR A 188 8.99 10.53 -12.58
C TYR A 188 8.97 9.23 -13.39
N SER A 189 7.78 8.68 -13.66
CA SER A 189 7.63 7.50 -14.51
C SER A 189 8.02 7.79 -15.95
N GLU A 190 7.71 8.96 -16.48
CA GLU A 190 8.16 9.39 -17.82
C GLU A 190 9.67 9.58 -17.88
N GLU A 191 10.29 10.09 -16.82
CA GLU A 191 11.72 10.33 -16.74
C GLU A 191 12.53 9.04 -16.57
N PHE A 192 12.12 8.15 -15.65
CA PHE A 192 12.91 6.99 -15.24
C PHE A 192 12.47 5.67 -15.85
N ALA A 193 11.27 5.59 -16.41
CA ALA A 193 10.71 4.38 -16.99
C ALA A 193 9.91 4.63 -18.29
N PRO A 194 10.43 5.40 -19.26
CA PRO A 194 9.68 5.78 -20.47
C PRO A 194 9.23 4.59 -21.31
N ASP A 195 9.97 3.47 -21.27
CA ASP A 195 9.66 2.24 -22.03
C ASP A 195 8.54 1.41 -21.39
N ILE A 196 8.13 1.73 -20.17
CA ILE A 196 7.11 0.98 -19.41
C ILE A 196 5.80 1.78 -19.35
N ASN A 197 5.87 3.08 -19.43
CA ASN A 197 4.78 4.02 -19.20
C ASN A 197 3.95 4.30 -20.47
#